data_aac3cd1ee62a61071a7b5dee0e985dcd
#
_entry.id   aac3cd1ee62a61071a7b5dee0e985dcd
#
_cell.length_a   1.000
_cell.length_b   1.000
_cell.length_c   1.000
_cell.angle_alpha   90.00
_cell.angle_beta   90.00
_cell.angle_gamma   90.00
#
_symmetry.space_group_name_H-M   'P 1'
#
loop_
_entity.id
_entity.type
_entity.pdbx_description
1 polymer ?
#
loop_
_entity_poly.entity_id
_entity_poly.type
_entity_poly.pdbx_seq_one_letter_code
_entity_poly.pdbx_strand_id
1 'polypeptide(L)'
;MKRNIVKQKLRAGQLVYGGWITLPCPAVAEVMALSGLDFLVIDTEHGAISIESVQAILQAIQATDVVPIVRLAGSQRMFANKILDTGPLGIIVPMVSSREDAQATVSAALYPPEGTRGIGLGRAQGYELDRREEYLKVANDEMLVVVQVEHRDGIACIEEIVTTPGIDLVFLGPADLAGSMGYRTQPGHPEVAKAIDRVAQAARRAKVPVGIPVSGPEDISRRVKQGFQFFHIGVDTVYLGGACRRGLHEAQVAGAEALAAGVPAA
;
A
#
# COMPACT_ATOMS: atom_id res chain seq x y z
N MET A 1 11.21 14.35 -11.16
CA MET A 1 10.47 13.36 -10.34
C MET A 1 11.34 12.96 -9.17
N LYS A 2 10.78 12.67 -7.98
CA LYS A 2 11.54 12.02 -6.88
C LYS A 2 11.87 10.59 -7.28
N ARG A 3 13.01 10.08 -6.79
CA ARG A 3 13.35 8.65 -6.92
C ARG A 3 12.47 7.81 -6.00
N ASN A 4 12.06 6.65 -6.49
CA ASN A 4 11.29 5.69 -5.70
C ASN A 4 12.22 4.81 -4.88
N ILE A 5 12.52 5.25 -3.65
CA ILE A 5 13.43 4.52 -2.74
C ILE A 5 12.86 3.14 -2.34
N VAL A 6 11.54 2.98 -2.28
CA VAL A 6 10.89 1.68 -2.00
C VAL A 6 11.17 0.69 -3.13
N LYS A 7 10.98 1.10 -4.39
CA LYS A 7 11.30 0.28 -5.56
C LYS A 7 12.79 -0.14 -5.58
N GLN A 8 13.68 0.79 -5.23
CA GLN A 8 15.12 0.50 -5.14
C GLN A 8 15.44 -0.49 -4.02
N LYS A 9 14.89 -0.28 -2.81
CA LYS A 9 15.06 -1.20 -1.66
C LYS A 9 14.57 -2.61 -1.99
N LEU A 10 13.38 -2.73 -2.58
CA LEU A 10 12.81 -4.03 -2.97
C LEU A 10 13.69 -4.76 -3.99
N ARG A 11 14.20 -4.07 -5.01
CA ARG A 11 15.15 -4.63 -5.98
C ARG A 11 16.47 -5.06 -5.35
N ALA A 12 16.88 -4.41 -4.27
CA ALA A 12 18.06 -4.76 -3.49
C ALA A 12 17.81 -5.87 -2.45
N GLY A 13 16.61 -6.44 -2.38
CA GLY A 13 16.24 -7.47 -1.41
C GLY A 13 16.03 -6.95 0.01
N GLN A 14 15.90 -5.63 0.20
CA GLN A 14 15.72 -4.99 1.50
C GLN A 14 14.25 -4.99 1.93
N LEU A 15 14.02 -4.90 3.24
CA LEU A 15 12.69 -4.80 3.82
C LEU A 15 12.21 -3.35 3.79
N VAL A 16 10.91 -3.15 3.58
CA VAL A 16 10.26 -1.83 3.62
C VAL A 16 8.98 -1.90 4.47
N TYR A 17 8.75 -0.82 5.22
CA TYR A 17 7.66 -0.72 6.18
C TYR A 17 6.82 0.53 5.92
N GLY A 18 5.50 0.39 5.91
CA GLY A 18 4.62 1.53 5.68
C GLY A 18 3.23 1.38 6.27
N GLY A 19 2.47 2.45 6.14
CA GLY A 19 1.12 2.55 6.68
C GLY A 19 0.07 2.83 5.62
N TRP A 20 -1.19 2.66 6.01
CA TRP A 20 -2.38 3.00 5.20
C TRP A 20 -3.01 4.29 5.70
N ILE A 21 -3.40 5.16 4.78
CA ILE A 21 -4.19 6.38 5.00
C ILE A 21 -5.61 6.12 4.52
N THR A 22 -6.56 6.16 5.42
CA THR A 22 -8.00 6.01 5.15
C THR A 22 -8.79 7.28 5.47
N LEU A 23 -8.19 8.20 6.24
CA LEU A 23 -8.79 9.52 6.54
C LEU A 23 -8.39 10.52 5.44
N PRO A 24 -9.32 11.30 4.88
CA PRO A 24 -9.04 12.35 3.90
C PRO A 24 -8.42 13.59 4.56
N CYS A 25 -7.36 13.40 5.36
CA CYS A 25 -6.75 14.44 6.18
C CYS A 25 -5.24 14.59 5.87
N PRO A 26 -4.83 15.66 5.17
CA PRO A 26 -3.42 15.91 4.86
C PRO A 26 -2.51 15.97 6.10
N ALA A 27 -2.97 16.55 7.21
CA ALA A 27 -2.18 16.66 8.44
C ALA A 27 -1.90 15.27 9.07
N VAL A 28 -2.86 14.33 9.02
CA VAL A 28 -2.64 12.95 9.47
C VAL A 28 -1.56 12.28 8.62
N ALA A 29 -1.63 12.44 7.30
CA ALA A 29 -0.64 11.88 6.40
C ALA A 29 0.75 12.48 6.63
N GLU A 30 0.85 13.80 6.89
CA GLU A 30 2.11 14.47 7.21
C GLU A 30 2.73 13.93 8.50
N VAL A 31 1.95 13.80 9.58
CA VAL A 31 2.42 13.20 10.85
C VAL A 31 2.94 11.78 10.64
N MET A 32 2.22 10.96 9.89
CA MET A 32 2.66 9.59 9.57
C MET A 32 3.92 9.58 8.70
N ALA A 33 4.03 10.47 7.72
CA ALA A 33 5.21 10.58 6.87
C ALA A 33 6.48 10.99 7.65
N LEU A 34 6.33 11.86 8.65
CA LEU A 34 7.42 12.29 9.52
C LEU A 34 7.86 11.23 10.53
N SER A 35 7.11 10.13 10.70
CA SER A 35 7.45 9.05 11.63
C SER A 35 8.53 8.09 11.12
N GLY A 36 9.05 8.28 9.90
CA GLY A 36 10.13 7.48 9.33
C GLY A 36 9.68 6.23 8.57
N LEU A 37 8.39 6.15 8.18
CA LEU A 37 7.89 5.09 7.30
C LEU A 37 8.51 5.18 5.90
N ASP A 38 8.77 4.04 5.26
CA ASP A 38 9.28 4.00 3.88
C ASP A 38 8.20 4.41 2.87
N PHE A 39 6.96 4.03 3.12
CA PHE A 39 5.83 4.33 2.23
C PHE A 39 4.53 4.61 2.98
N LEU A 40 3.64 5.35 2.30
CA LEU A 40 2.25 5.52 2.71
C LEU A 40 1.34 5.15 1.55
N VAL A 41 0.35 4.30 1.81
CA VAL A 41 -0.70 3.96 0.85
C VAL A 41 -1.94 4.80 1.14
N ILE A 42 -2.32 5.64 0.18
CA ILE A 42 -3.56 6.40 0.21
C ILE A 42 -4.65 5.50 -0.36
N ASP A 43 -5.63 5.17 0.46
CA ASP A 43 -6.63 4.16 0.16
C ASP A 43 -7.89 4.77 -0.44
N THR A 44 -8.05 4.65 -1.78
CA THR A 44 -9.28 5.11 -2.44
C THR A 44 -10.32 3.99 -2.63
N GLU A 45 -10.01 2.77 -2.20
CA GLU A 45 -10.95 1.64 -2.27
C GLU A 45 -11.86 1.59 -1.03
N HIS A 46 -11.28 1.58 0.18
CA HIS A 46 -12.04 1.48 1.45
C HIS A 46 -11.99 2.77 2.26
N GLY A 47 -11.17 3.75 1.89
CA GLY A 47 -11.17 5.08 2.46
C GLY A 47 -12.16 6.00 1.76
N ALA A 48 -12.80 6.91 2.51
CA ALA A 48 -13.65 7.97 1.93
C ALA A 48 -12.78 9.09 1.32
N ILE A 49 -11.87 8.75 0.41
CA ILE A 49 -10.84 9.64 -0.15
C ILE A 49 -11.15 9.94 -1.61
N SER A 50 -11.43 11.20 -1.92
CA SER A 50 -11.62 11.71 -3.28
C SER A 50 -10.28 11.98 -3.98
N ILE A 51 -10.30 12.19 -5.30
CA ILE A 51 -9.08 12.54 -6.07
C ILE A 51 -8.47 13.84 -5.57
N GLU A 52 -9.28 14.82 -5.21
CA GLU A 52 -8.85 16.09 -4.62
C GLU A 52 -8.15 15.87 -3.28
N SER A 53 -8.69 14.98 -2.43
CA SER A 53 -8.06 14.59 -1.17
C SER A 53 -6.74 13.86 -1.39
N VAL A 54 -6.65 12.96 -2.39
CA VAL A 54 -5.38 12.34 -2.79
C VAL A 54 -4.34 13.40 -3.12
N GLN A 55 -4.69 14.38 -3.97
CA GLN A 55 -3.76 15.45 -4.34
C GLN A 55 -3.33 16.28 -3.14
N ALA A 56 -4.25 16.65 -2.23
CA ALA A 56 -3.94 17.41 -1.02
C ALA A 56 -3.00 16.63 -0.08
N ILE A 57 -3.23 15.34 0.11
CA ILE A 57 -2.34 14.44 0.88
C ILE A 57 -0.94 14.40 0.25
N LEU A 58 -0.85 14.20 -1.07
CA LEU A 58 0.41 14.17 -1.79
C LEU A 58 1.19 15.49 -1.69
N GLN A 59 0.49 16.64 -1.62
CA GLN A 59 1.08 17.94 -1.40
C GLN A 59 1.65 18.07 0.02
N ALA A 60 0.91 17.62 1.04
CA ALA A 60 1.33 17.68 2.44
C ALA A 60 2.62 16.87 2.70
N ILE A 61 2.74 15.68 2.11
CA ILE A 61 3.90 14.80 2.31
C ILE A 61 5.05 15.04 1.30
N GLN A 62 4.92 16.03 0.42
CA GLN A 62 5.89 16.27 -0.66
C GLN A 62 7.31 16.54 -0.17
N ALA A 63 7.46 17.18 0.99
CA ALA A 63 8.78 17.53 1.57
C ALA A 63 9.43 16.38 2.35
N THR A 64 8.73 15.27 2.58
CA THR A 64 9.24 14.10 3.30
C THR A 64 9.85 13.08 2.35
N ASP A 65 10.60 12.11 2.88
CA ASP A 65 11.20 11.02 2.07
C ASP A 65 10.25 9.84 1.83
N VAL A 66 9.07 9.85 2.44
CA VAL A 66 8.08 8.77 2.29
C VAL A 66 7.66 8.61 0.82
N VAL A 67 7.52 7.38 0.36
CA VAL A 67 7.03 7.06 -0.99
C VAL A 67 5.51 6.99 -0.98
N PRO A 68 4.81 7.90 -1.67
CA PRO A 68 3.35 7.86 -1.78
C PRO A 68 2.91 6.82 -2.81
N ILE A 69 2.06 5.91 -2.37
CA ILE A 69 1.40 4.89 -3.20
C ILE A 69 -0.11 5.12 -3.09
N VAL A 70 -0.87 4.91 -4.15
CA VAL A 70 -2.34 4.99 -4.10
C VAL A 70 -2.93 3.62 -4.39
N ARG A 71 -3.79 3.10 -3.49
CA ARG A 71 -4.62 1.96 -3.80
C ARG A 71 -5.85 2.44 -4.58
N LEU A 72 -6.04 1.89 -5.78
CA LEU A 72 -7.15 2.26 -6.65
C LEU A 72 -8.45 1.59 -6.21
N ALA A 73 -9.58 2.26 -6.44
CA ALA A 73 -10.92 1.69 -6.21
C ALA A 73 -11.35 0.65 -7.27
N GLY A 74 -10.44 0.25 -8.15
CA GLY A 74 -10.67 -0.71 -9.22
C GLY A 74 -9.66 -0.54 -10.37
N SER A 75 -9.74 -1.42 -11.37
CA SER A 75 -8.81 -1.48 -12.50
C SER A 75 -9.15 -0.55 -13.67
N GLN A 76 -10.16 0.33 -13.54
CA GLN A 76 -10.61 1.18 -14.64
C GLN A 76 -9.53 2.20 -15.05
N ARG A 77 -9.07 2.11 -16.30
CA ARG A 77 -8.02 2.96 -16.87
C ARG A 77 -8.23 4.46 -16.68
N MET A 78 -9.47 4.96 -16.86
CA MET A 78 -9.76 6.38 -16.71
C MET A 78 -9.57 6.88 -15.27
N PHE A 79 -9.91 6.06 -14.29
CA PHE A 79 -9.70 6.38 -12.88
C PHE A 79 -8.20 6.34 -12.53
N ALA A 80 -7.48 5.32 -13.03
CA ALA A 80 -6.03 5.21 -12.85
C ALA A 80 -5.29 6.45 -13.40
N ASN A 81 -5.63 6.94 -14.62
CA ASN A 81 -5.01 8.12 -15.20
C ASN A 81 -5.18 9.37 -14.30
N LYS A 82 -6.40 9.62 -13.79
CA LYS A 82 -6.66 10.77 -12.91
C LYS A 82 -5.83 10.71 -11.62
N ILE A 83 -5.73 9.53 -11.01
CA ILE A 83 -4.90 9.32 -9.82
C ILE A 83 -3.42 9.51 -10.16
N LEU A 84 -2.93 8.91 -11.24
CA LEU A 84 -1.53 9.00 -11.64
C LEU A 84 -1.10 10.43 -11.98
N ASP A 85 -2.01 11.26 -12.50
CA ASP A 85 -1.76 12.68 -12.80
C ASP A 85 -1.65 13.54 -11.53
N THR A 86 -2.13 13.07 -10.36
CA THR A 86 -1.87 13.73 -9.07
C THR A 86 -0.43 13.53 -8.57
N GLY A 87 0.30 12.54 -9.10
CA GLY A 87 1.74 12.36 -8.90
C GLY A 87 2.16 11.42 -7.77
N PRO A 88 1.47 10.29 -7.53
CA PRO A 88 2.02 9.22 -6.68
C PRO A 88 3.22 8.57 -7.36
N LEU A 89 4.04 7.88 -6.56
CA LEU A 89 5.18 7.08 -7.04
C LEU A 89 4.86 5.59 -7.19
N GLY A 90 3.63 5.19 -6.88
CA GLY A 90 3.16 3.83 -7.08
C GLY A 90 1.65 3.73 -7.05
N ILE A 91 1.14 2.62 -7.58
CA ILE A 91 -0.25 2.23 -7.46
C ILE A 91 -0.37 0.79 -6.97
N ILE A 92 -1.43 0.51 -6.20
CA ILE A 92 -1.88 -0.84 -5.87
C ILE A 92 -3.23 -1.04 -6.56
N VAL A 93 -3.35 -2.07 -7.39
CA VAL A 93 -4.61 -2.45 -8.03
C VAL A 93 -5.17 -3.67 -7.32
N PRO A 94 -6.37 -3.56 -6.71
CA PRO A 94 -7.00 -4.66 -5.98
C PRO A 94 -7.59 -5.71 -6.91
N MET A 95 -7.94 -6.89 -6.36
CA MET A 95 -8.70 -7.95 -7.01
C MET A 95 -8.08 -8.51 -8.29
N VAL A 96 -6.76 -8.40 -8.47
CA VAL A 96 -6.06 -8.99 -9.62
C VAL A 96 -6.11 -10.50 -9.52
N SER A 97 -6.81 -11.14 -10.46
CA SER A 97 -7.14 -12.57 -10.41
C SER A 97 -6.71 -13.35 -11.65
N SER A 98 -6.16 -12.67 -12.66
CA SER A 98 -5.70 -13.27 -13.91
C SER A 98 -4.45 -12.58 -14.46
N ARG A 99 -3.83 -13.19 -15.47
CA ARG A 99 -2.76 -12.57 -16.26
C ARG A 99 -3.27 -11.30 -16.97
N GLU A 100 -4.47 -11.33 -17.49
CA GLU A 100 -5.11 -10.23 -18.18
C GLU A 100 -5.28 -9.02 -17.26
N ASP A 101 -5.73 -9.23 -16.03
CA ASP A 101 -5.82 -8.16 -15.02
C ASP A 101 -4.43 -7.58 -14.70
N ALA A 102 -3.43 -8.43 -14.57
CA ALA A 102 -2.06 -8.03 -14.32
C ALA A 102 -1.48 -7.19 -15.48
N GLN A 103 -1.71 -7.62 -16.73
CA GLN A 103 -1.32 -6.87 -17.93
C GLN A 103 -2.07 -5.53 -18.04
N ALA A 104 -3.37 -5.52 -17.75
CA ALA A 104 -4.16 -4.29 -17.74
C ALA A 104 -3.65 -3.29 -16.70
N THR A 105 -3.24 -3.78 -15.51
CA THR A 105 -2.63 -2.97 -14.46
C THR A 105 -1.34 -2.31 -14.94
N VAL A 106 -0.42 -3.08 -15.51
CA VAL A 106 0.85 -2.56 -16.05
C VAL A 106 0.59 -1.55 -17.17
N SER A 107 -0.30 -1.91 -18.10
CA SER A 107 -0.65 -1.05 -19.24
C SER A 107 -1.22 0.29 -18.80
N ALA A 108 -2.06 0.33 -17.75
CA ALA A 108 -2.64 1.57 -17.23
C ALA A 108 -1.62 2.43 -16.47
N ALA A 109 -0.62 1.81 -15.84
CA ALA A 109 0.36 2.48 -14.98
C ALA A 109 1.48 3.16 -15.77
N LEU A 110 1.92 2.56 -16.88
CA LEU A 110 3.12 2.97 -17.60
C LEU A 110 2.78 3.77 -18.88
N TYR A 111 3.67 4.71 -19.22
CA TYR A 111 3.61 5.41 -20.49
C TYR A 111 4.07 4.52 -21.65
N PRO A 112 3.66 4.81 -22.89
CA PRO A 112 4.18 4.12 -24.07
C PRO A 112 5.72 4.22 -24.17
N PRO A 113 6.41 3.17 -24.69
CA PRO A 113 5.83 1.99 -25.34
C PRO A 113 5.42 0.85 -24.37
N GLU A 114 5.81 0.90 -23.08
CA GLU A 114 5.60 -0.18 -22.10
C GLU A 114 4.14 -0.28 -21.64
N GLY A 115 3.36 0.79 -21.78
CA GLY A 115 1.96 0.86 -21.40
C GLY A 115 1.14 1.79 -22.28
N THR A 116 -0.03 2.19 -21.77
CA THR A 116 -0.99 3.04 -22.48
C THR A 116 -1.46 4.23 -21.63
N ARG A 117 -0.71 4.59 -20.58
CA ARG A 117 -0.99 5.76 -19.75
C ARG A 117 -1.05 7.01 -20.62
N GLY A 118 -2.12 7.81 -20.47
CA GLY A 118 -2.26 9.07 -21.18
C GLY A 118 -1.26 10.12 -20.68
N ILE A 119 -0.76 10.95 -21.60
CA ILE A 119 0.14 12.07 -21.27
C ILE A 119 -0.74 13.32 -21.08
N GLY A 120 -1.05 13.64 -19.82
CA GLY A 120 -1.81 14.84 -19.43
C GLY A 120 -0.91 15.94 -18.89
N LEU A 121 -1.49 17.12 -18.61
CA LEU A 121 -0.81 18.29 -18.03
C LEU A 121 -1.00 18.37 -16.52
N GLY A 122 -0.89 17.22 -15.84
CA GLY A 122 -1.18 17.13 -14.42
C GLY A 122 -0.01 17.52 -13.51
N ARG A 123 -0.28 17.49 -12.20
CA ARG A 123 0.69 17.75 -11.15
C ARG A 123 1.93 16.84 -11.26
N ALA A 124 1.75 15.55 -11.65
CA ALA A 124 2.84 14.62 -11.80
C ALA A 124 3.98 15.12 -12.68
N GLN A 125 3.63 15.85 -13.74
CA GLN A 125 4.55 16.43 -14.73
C GLN A 125 4.97 17.88 -14.40
N GLY A 126 4.63 18.37 -13.19
CA GLY A 126 4.95 19.74 -12.78
C GLY A 126 4.12 20.81 -13.50
N TYR A 127 2.90 20.48 -13.96
CA TYR A 127 2.00 21.40 -14.69
C TYR A 127 2.62 21.99 -15.96
N GLU A 128 3.48 21.25 -16.65
CA GLU A 128 4.28 21.67 -17.82
C GLU A 128 5.27 22.84 -17.59
N LEU A 129 5.52 23.21 -16.34
CA LEU A 129 6.49 24.24 -16.02
C LEU A 129 7.93 23.67 -16.13
N ASP A 130 8.43 23.50 -17.36
CA ASP A 130 9.82 23.13 -17.73
C ASP A 130 10.32 21.72 -17.32
N ARG A 131 9.42 20.78 -16.91
CA ARG A 131 9.85 19.47 -16.39
C ARG A 131 9.29 18.25 -17.11
N ARG A 132 8.46 18.43 -18.12
CA ARG A 132 7.74 17.33 -18.78
C ARG A 132 8.67 16.29 -19.41
N GLU A 133 9.63 16.72 -20.19
CA GLU A 133 10.55 15.81 -20.87
C GLU A 133 11.41 15.02 -19.89
N GLU A 134 11.95 15.69 -18.86
CA GLU A 134 12.72 15.05 -17.80
C GLU A 134 11.87 14.05 -17.01
N TYR A 135 10.62 14.41 -16.73
CA TYR A 135 9.68 13.53 -16.03
C TYR A 135 9.40 12.27 -16.85
N LEU A 136 9.02 12.41 -18.13
CA LEU A 136 8.68 11.27 -19.00
C LEU A 136 9.84 10.30 -19.21
N LYS A 137 11.08 10.77 -19.21
CA LYS A 137 12.28 9.93 -19.34
C LYS A 137 12.46 8.94 -18.19
N VAL A 138 11.95 9.26 -17.00
CA VAL A 138 12.17 8.46 -15.79
C VAL A 138 10.87 7.90 -15.18
N ALA A 139 9.72 8.34 -15.66
CA ALA A 139 8.43 8.05 -15.03
C ALA A 139 8.13 6.56 -14.93
N ASN A 140 8.38 5.78 -15.99
CA ASN A 140 8.17 4.33 -15.99
C ASN A 140 9.13 3.61 -15.04
N ASP A 141 10.40 4.04 -14.97
CA ASP A 141 11.40 3.44 -14.10
C ASP A 141 11.09 3.66 -12.61
N GLU A 142 10.55 4.83 -12.26
CA GLU A 142 10.24 5.21 -10.89
C GLU A 142 8.82 4.82 -10.46
N MET A 143 7.94 4.41 -11.38
CA MET A 143 6.60 3.93 -11.05
C MET A 143 6.64 2.54 -10.43
N LEU A 144 6.13 2.40 -9.21
CA LEU A 144 5.96 1.11 -8.53
C LEU A 144 4.58 0.53 -8.89
N VAL A 145 4.58 -0.54 -9.66
CA VAL A 145 3.34 -1.22 -10.08
C VAL A 145 3.09 -2.42 -9.18
N VAL A 146 2.03 -2.32 -8.37
CA VAL A 146 1.65 -3.36 -7.40
C VAL A 146 0.32 -3.98 -7.78
N VAL A 147 0.28 -5.30 -7.87
CA VAL A 147 -0.95 -6.08 -8.00
C VAL A 147 -1.35 -6.67 -6.65
N GLN A 148 -2.60 -6.49 -6.23
CA GLN A 148 -3.11 -7.08 -5.00
C GLN A 148 -3.90 -8.35 -5.33
N VAL A 149 -3.38 -9.47 -4.81
CA VAL A 149 -3.97 -10.81 -4.98
C VAL A 149 -4.70 -11.17 -3.68
N GLU A 150 -6.02 -11.30 -3.76
CA GLU A 150 -6.89 -11.46 -2.60
C GLU A 150 -8.15 -12.28 -2.90
N HIS A 151 -8.16 -12.99 -4.02
CA HIS A 151 -9.21 -13.91 -4.41
C HIS A 151 -8.61 -15.29 -4.74
N ARG A 152 -9.34 -16.37 -4.47
CA ARG A 152 -8.91 -17.74 -4.77
C ARG A 152 -8.51 -17.97 -6.23
N ASP A 153 -9.15 -17.26 -7.17
CA ASP A 153 -8.83 -17.37 -8.59
C ASP A 153 -7.46 -16.76 -8.88
N GLY A 154 -7.09 -15.64 -8.24
CA GLY A 154 -5.74 -15.09 -8.31
C GLY A 154 -4.68 -16.03 -7.74
N ILE A 155 -5.02 -16.80 -6.69
CA ILE A 155 -4.13 -17.86 -6.20
C ILE A 155 -3.96 -18.98 -7.22
N ALA A 156 -5.03 -19.33 -7.94
CA ALA A 156 -4.96 -20.35 -9.00
C ALA A 156 -4.06 -19.92 -10.17
N CYS A 157 -4.10 -18.62 -10.54
CA CYS A 157 -3.34 -18.03 -11.65
C CYS A 157 -2.02 -17.36 -11.21
N ILE A 158 -1.55 -17.60 -9.98
CA ILE A 158 -0.44 -16.82 -9.40
C ILE A 158 0.86 -16.89 -10.23
N GLU A 159 1.19 -18.05 -10.80
CA GLU A 159 2.36 -18.23 -11.63
C GLU A 159 2.33 -17.34 -12.89
N GLU A 160 1.14 -17.13 -13.46
CA GLU A 160 0.95 -16.28 -14.62
C GLU A 160 1.00 -14.79 -14.23
N ILE A 161 0.40 -14.44 -13.09
CA ILE A 161 0.42 -13.08 -12.55
C ILE A 161 1.86 -12.63 -12.28
N VAL A 162 2.63 -13.39 -11.50
CA VAL A 162 4.00 -13.00 -11.10
C VAL A 162 5.00 -12.96 -12.26
N THR A 163 4.71 -13.65 -13.37
CA THR A 163 5.56 -13.64 -14.57
C THR A 163 5.15 -12.58 -15.59
N THR A 164 4.13 -11.77 -15.29
CA THR A 164 3.72 -10.66 -16.16
C THR A 164 4.78 -9.54 -16.11
N PRO A 165 5.39 -9.16 -17.25
CA PRO A 165 6.39 -8.10 -17.28
C PRO A 165 5.83 -6.77 -16.80
N GLY A 166 6.62 -6.01 -16.03
CA GLY A 166 6.26 -4.69 -15.54
C GLY A 166 5.61 -4.68 -14.15
N ILE A 167 5.32 -5.84 -13.56
CA ILE A 167 4.94 -5.94 -12.14
C ILE A 167 6.19 -5.83 -11.27
N ASP A 168 6.17 -4.92 -10.30
CA ASP A 168 7.26 -4.71 -9.33
C ASP A 168 7.02 -5.42 -7.99
N LEU A 169 5.75 -5.67 -7.62
CA LEU A 169 5.39 -6.25 -6.32
C LEU A 169 4.01 -6.94 -6.39
N VAL A 170 3.90 -8.08 -5.74
CA VAL A 170 2.60 -8.70 -5.43
C VAL A 170 2.26 -8.42 -3.96
N PHE A 171 1.12 -7.80 -3.71
CA PHE A 171 0.59 -7.57 -2.36
C PHE A 171 -0.56 -8.52 -2.06
N LEU A 172 -0.61 -9.07 -0.86
CA LEU A 172 -1.68 -9.98 -0.43
C LEU A 172 -2.69 -9.29 0.47
N GLY A 173 -3.99 -9.53 0.21
CA GLY A 173 -5.13 -9.17 1.07
C GLY A 173 -5.69 -10.39 1.81
N PRO A 174 -5.15 -10.78 2.99
CA PRO A 174 -5.55 -12.03 3.66
C PRO A 174 -7.02 -12.08 4.08
N ALA A 175 -7.64 -10.94 4.38
CA ALA A 175 -9.05 -10.88 4.79
C ALA A 175 -9.99 -11.24 3.64
N ASP A 176 -9.80 -10.60 2.48
CA ASP A 176 -10.60 -10.84 1.27
C ASP A 176 -10.31 -12.22 0.69
N LEU A 177 -9.04 -12.66 0.74
CA LEU A 177 -8.66 -14.02 0.37
C LEU A 177 -9.41 -15.05 1.22
N ALA A 178 -9.45 -14.89 2.54
CA ALA A 178 -10.20 -15.76 3.41
C ALA A 178 -11.69 -15.75 3.09
N GLY A 179 -12.25 -14.58 2.80
CA GLY A 179 -13.64 -14.40 2.35
C GLY A 179 -13.93 -15.19 1.08
N SER A 180 -13.10 -15.05 0.06
CA SER A 180 -13.24 -15.74 -1.24
C SER A 180 -13.12 -17.26 -1.14
N MET A 181 -12.38 -17.75 -0.13
CA MET A 181 -12.20 -19.18 0.16
C MET A 181 -13.29 -19.75 1.08
N GLY A 182 -14.26 -18.94 1.55
CA GLY A 182 -15.32 -19.36 2.46
C GLY A 182 -14.97 -19.24 3.95
N TYR A 183 -13.83 -18.66 4.30
CA TYR A 183 -13.34 -18.49 5.69
C TYR A 183 -13.41 -17.03 6.17
N ARG A 184 -14.47 -16.30 5.85
CA ARG A 184 -14.63 -14.84 5.98
C ARG A 184 -14.15 -14.22 7.31
N THR A 185 -14.30 -14.94 8.43
CA THR A 185 -13.89 -14.43 9.75
C THR A 185 -12.57 -15.03 10.26
N GLN A 186 -11.86 -15.77 9.41
CA GLN A 186 -10.68 -16.54 9.81
C GLN A 186 -9.51 -16.36 8.82
N PRO A 187 -8.93 -15.13 8.71
CA PRO A 187 -7.78 -14.91 7.83
C PRO A 187 -6.54 -15.74 8.21
N GLY A 188 -6.50 -16.27 9.43
CA GLY A 188 -5.48 -17.22 9.91
C GLY A 188 -5.79 -18.69 9.66
N HIS A 189 -6.88 -19.03 8.95
CA HIS A 189 -7.24 -20.42 8.67
C HIS A 189 -6.10 -21.17 7.95
N PRO A 190 -5.81 -22.45 8.27
CA PRO A 190 -4.70 -23.20 7.65
C PRO A 190 -4.71 -23.21 6.12
N GLU A 191 -5.89 -23.30 5.48
CA GLU A 191 -5.99 -23.28 4.01
C GLU A 191 -5.64 -21.89 3.44
N VAL A 192 -5.99 -20.80 4.13
CA VAL A 192 -5.59 -19.44 3.77
C VAL A 192 -4.07 -19.29 3.92
N ALA A 193 -3.50 -19.84 5.00
CA ALA A 193 -2.04 -19.83 5.20
C ALA A 193 -1.30 -20.58 4.08
N LYS A 194 -1.82 -21.74 3.64
CA LYS A 194 -1.26 -22.48 2.49
C LYS A 194 -1.33 -21.67 1.19
N ALA A 195 -2.44 -20.95 0.96
CA ALA A 195 -2.58 -20.09 -0.21
C ALA A 195 -1.55 -18.94 -0.18
N ILE A 196 -1.35 -18.31 0.97
CA ILE A 196 -0.32 -17.27 1.18
C ILE A 196 1.09 -17.83 0.90
N ASP A 197 1.40 -19.03 1.42
CA ASP A 197 2.69 -19.69 1.16
C ASP A 197 2.90 -20.01 -0.33
N ARG A 198 1.85 -20.41 -1.04
CA ARG A 198 1.90 -20.62 -2.50
C ARG A 198 2.29 -19.34 -3.24
N VAL A 199 1.68 -18.20 -2.89
CA VAL A 199 2.03 -16.91 -3.48
C VAL A 199 3.49 -16.54 -3.20
N ALA A 200 3.93 -16.67 -1.94
CA ALA A 200 5.33 -16.38 -1.57
C ALA A 200 6.33 -17.25 -2.36
N GLN A 201 6.02 -18.53 -2.57
CA GLN A 201 6.85 -19.44 -3.35
C GLN A 201 6.87 -19.08 -4.85
N ALA A 202 5.71 -18.75 -5.45
CA ALA A 202 5.62 -18.35 -6.85
C ALA A 202 6.39 -17.04 -7.10
N ALA A 203 6.18 -16.02 -6.26
CA ALA A 203 6.87 -14.74 -6.32
C ALA A 203 8.40 -14.92 -6.19
N ARG A 204 8.86 -15.76 -5.26
CA ARG A 204 10.29 -16.08 -5.10
C ARG A 204 10.88 -16.71 -6.36
N ARG A 205 10.19 -17.67 -6.99
CA ARG A 205 10.64 -18.28 -8.27
C ARG A 205 10.75 -17.26 -9.39
N ALA A 206 9.79 -16.34 -9.46
CA ALA A 206 9.76 -15.26 -10.44
C ALA A 206 10.70 -14.09 -10.09
N LYS A 207 11.29 -14.07 -8.89
CA LYS A 207 12.11 -12.96 -8.35
C LYS A 207 11.33 -11.66 -8.25
N VAL A 208 10.04 -11.74 -7.99
CA VAL A 208 9.15 -10.59 -7.74
C VAL A 208 8.99 -10.43 -6.22
N PRO A 209 9.20 -9.25 -5.65
CA PRO A 209 8.93 -8.96 -4.25
C PRO A 209 7.49 -9.27 -3.85
N VAL A 210 7.27 -9.64 -2.59
CA VAL A 210 5.92 -9.90 -2.07
C VAL A 210 5.68 -9.13 -0.78
N GLY A 211 4.44 -8.60 -0.63
CA GLY A 211 4.02 -7.79 0.50
C GLY A 211 2.76 -8.35 1.18
N ILE A 212 2.58 -8.00 2.45
CA ILE A 212 1.45 -8.46 3.26
C ILE A 212 1.21 -7.51 4.45
N PRO A 213 -0.04 -7.35 4.94
CA PRO A 213 -0.29 -6.74 6.24
C PRO A 213 0.17 -7.65 7.37
N VAL A 214 0.69 -7.04 8.44
CA VAL A 214 1.21 -7.75 9.62
C VAL A 214 0.63 -7.20 10.92
N SER A 215 0.48 -8.07 11.92
CA SER A 215 -0.15 -7.75 13.20
C SER A 215 0.83 -7.43 14.33
N GLY A 216 2.14 -7.54 14.10
CA GLY A 216 3.16 -7.25 15.11
C GLY A 216 4.50 -7.92 14.83
N PRO A 217 5.47 -7.80 15.77
CA PRO A 217 6.85 -8.23 15.56
C PRO A 217 7.02 -9.72 15.25
N GLU A 218 6.24 -10.58 15.89
CA GLU A 218 6.30 -12.02 15.66
C GLU A 218 5.81 -12.39 14.26
N ASP A 219 4.74 -11.73 13.79
CA ASP A 219 4.22 -11.93 12.45
C ASP A 219 5.22 -11.44 11.40
N ILE A 220 5.84 -10.27 11.62
CA ILE A 220 6.93 -9.76 10.75
C ILE A 220 8.05 -10.80 10.65
N SER A 221 8.54 -11.31 11.78
CA SER A 221 9.63 -12.31 11.81
C SER A 221 9.26 -13.58 11.03
N ARG A 222 8.04 -14.05 11.16
CA ARG A 222 7.51 -15.19 10.40
C ARG A 222 7.48 -14.89 8.90
N ARG A 223 6.95 -13.73 8.51
CA ARG A 223 6.80 -13.33 7.10
C ARG A 223 8.14 -13.10 6.42
N VAL A 224 9.11 -12.51 7.12
CA VAL A 224 10.49 -12.38 6.60
C VAL A 224 11.09 -13.76 6.28
N LYS A 225 10.92 -14.76 7.15
CA LYS A 225 11.36 -16.15 6.89
C LYS A 225 10.67 -16.79 5.68
N GLN A 226 9.41 -16.39 5.39
CA GLN A 226 8.68 -16.80 4.19
C GLN A 226 9.13 -16.06 2.91
N GLY A 227 9.92 -14.98 3.05
CA GLY A 227 10.46 -14.19 1.94
C GLY A 227 9.69 -12.92 1.61
N PHE A 228 8.80 -12.47 2.49
CA PHE A 228 8.13 -11.18 2.35
C PHE A 228 9.09 -10.01 2.61
N GLN A 229 8.91 -8.91 1.87
CA GLN A 229 9.77 -7.74 1.93
C GLN A 229 9.01 -6.43 2.13
N PHE A 230 7.73 -6.36 1.79
CA PHE A 230 6.90 -5.16 1.87
C PHE A 230 5.83 -5.35 2.95
N PHE A 231 5.92 -4.56 4.03
CA PHE A 231 5.09 -4.74 5.22
C PHE A 231 4.16 -3.56 5.45
N HIS A 232 2.87 -3.81 5.40
CA HIS A 232 1.85 -2.91 5.91
C HIS A 232 1.73 -3.12 7.43
N ILE A 233 2.19 -2.14 8.22
CA ILE A 233 2.29 -2.25 9.68
C ILE A 233 1.19 -1.54 10.46
N GLY A 234 0.28 -0.83 9.78
CA GLY A 234 -0.87 -0.22 10.44
C GLY A 234 -1.60 0.83 9.61
N VAL A 235 -2.72 1.26 10.12
CA VAL A 235 -3.68 2.20 9.51
C VAL A 235 -3.83 3.42 10.41
N ASP A 236 -3.96 4.60 9.82
CA ASP A 236 -4.14 5.88 10.53
C ASP A 236 -5.25 5.83 11.61
N THR A 237 -6.42 5.32 11.27
CA THR A 237 -7.55 5.17 12.19
C THR A 237 -7.26 4.22 13.36
N VAL A 238 -6.50 3.14 13.10
CA VAL A 238 -6.11 2.16 14.13
C VAL A 238 -5.07 2.75 15.07
N TYR A 239 -4.09 3.49 14.54
CA TYR A 239 -3.10 4.19 15.36
C TYR A 239 -3.77 5.23 16.25
N LEU A 240 -4.60 6.11 15.69
CA LEU A 240 -5.29 7.17 16.42
C LEU A 240 -6.22 6.59 17.49
N GLY A 241 -7.12 5.71 17.10
CA GLY A 241 -8.08 5.09 18.04
C GLY A 241 -7.40 4.24 19.11
N GLY A 242 -6.33 3.55 18.76
CA GLY A 242 -5.53 2.77 19.70
C GLY A 242 -4.83 3.66 20.74
N ALA A 243 -4.23 4.77 20.31
CA ALA A 243 -3.59 5.75 21.22
C ALA A 243 -4.61 6.38 22.18
N CYS A 244 -5.77 6.81 21.67
CA CYS A 244 -6.85 7.37 22.49
C CYS A 244 -7.34 6.38 23.56
N ARG A 245 -7.57 5.10 23.19
CA ARG A 245 -8.00 4.06 24.14
C ARG A 245 -6.96 3.80 25.22
N ARG A 246 -5.69 3.72 24.87
CA ARG A 246 -4.60 3.54 25.86
C ARG A 246 -4.55 4.72 26.82
N GLY A 247 -4.50 5.94 26.32
CA GLY A 247 -4.46 7.14 27.18
C GLY A 247 -5.67 7.26 28.11
N LEU A 248 -6.89 6.93 27.63
CA LEU A 248 -8.07 6.88 28.47
C LEU A 248 -7.95 5.83 29.57
N HIS A 249 -7.52 4.62 29.22
CA HIS A 249 -7.33 3.54 30.20
C HIS A 249 -6.31 3.91 31.28
N GLU A 250 -5.15 4.43 30.88
CA GLU A 250 -4.09 4.89 31.80
C GLU A 250 -4.60 5.97 32.76
N ALA A 251 -5.35 6.96 32.24
CA ALA A 251 -5.96 8.02 33.07
C ALA A 251 -6.99 7.46 34.05
N GLN A 252 -7.83 6.52 33.62
CA GLN A 252 -8.84 5.88 34.50
C GLN A 252 -8.18 5.05 35.61
N VAL A 253 -7.14 4.30 35.30
CA VAL A 253 -6.37 3.52 36.30
C VAL A 253 -5.73 4.45 37.32
N ALA A 254 -5.03 5.49 36.90
CA ALA A 254 -4.38 6.45 37.79
C ALA A 254 -5.39 7.19 38.68
N GLY A 255 -6.55 7.57 38.13
CA GLY A 255 -7.64 8.20 38.90
C GLY A 255 -8.22 7.28 39.96
N ALA A 256 -8.47 6.00 39.61
CA ALA A 256 -8.98 5.02 40.56
C ALA A 256 -7.97 4.73 41.71
N GLU A 257 -6.68 4.62 41.40
CA GLU A 257 -5.62 4.43 42.39
C GLU A 257 -5.53 5.65 43.35
N ALA A 258 -5.60 6.89 42.84
CA ALA A 258 -5.57 8.09 43.65
C ALA A 258 -6.79 8.16 44.60
N LEU A 259 -8.01 7.85 44.14
CA LEU A 259 -9.21 7.81 44.97
C LEU A 259 -9.10 6.72 46.05
N ALA A 260 -8.58 5.53 45.72
CA ALA A 260 -8.37 4.46 46.68
C ALA A 260 -7.32 4.81 47.75
N ALA A 261 -6.33 5.65 47.43
CA ALA A 261 -5.33 6.17 48.36
C ALA A 261 -5.86 7.32 49.27
N GLY A 262 -7.16 7.69 49.18
CA GLY A 262 -7.77 8.67 50.05
C GLY A 262 -7.58 10.15 49.65
N VAL A 263 -7.21 10.40 48.39
CA VAL A 263 -7.20 11.76 47.84
C VAL A 263 -8.64 12.15 47.49
N PRO A 264 -9.21 13.19 48.10
CA PRO A 264 -10.59 13.59 47.78
C PRO A 264 -10.68 14.02 46.33
N ALA A 265 -11.72 13.59 45.64
CA ALA A 265 -12.11 14.19 44.38
C ALA A 265 -12.42 15.68 44.62
N ALA A 266 -11.69 16.55 43.93
CA ALA A 266 -11.87 17.99 44.04
C ALA A 266 -13.23 18.46 43.45
#